data_95c577dc0733d889af6e92abaccf3fe0
#
_entry.id   95c577dc0733d889af6e92abaccf3fe0
#
_cell.length_a   1.000
_cell.length_b   1.000
_cell.length_c   1.000
_cell.angle_alpha   90.00
_cell.angle_beta   90.00
_cell.angle_gamma   90.00
#
_symmetry.space_group_name_H-M   'P 1'
#
loop_
_entity.id
_entity.type
_entity.pdbx_description
1 polymer ?
#
loop_
_entity_poly.entity_id
_entity_poly.type
_entity_poly.pdbx_seq_one_letter_code
_entity_poly.pdbx_strand_id
1 'polypeptide(L)'
;QQVKVIASSTPLHIAVPIPDLEQDAPTEEFFTGIEIGDGIAFDDGEGPGWDKPDTDVLSKRCDLNDRMKRITENGGTPQCEEAVVKSLKWLQKQQNKDGSWGGTPQNYKCAMTGLALLSYLAHCETPLSEDFGETVLKGISFLVDLGMKNPVISEQPALKEICYDHAVATYALCEAYTFCKQMDIPSIANLEKVVIKAVDKILDNQNVDGGWAYNYNTKAGAHTDLSVTGWNVQALKAAEHGGIKPSRGEIRAALRKAAMYCRKTALPDGLFSYQENGREPRASLVGVGVLSLQMCGSGSDSTARKGLDWMLKNTNQPFNWKANNTSSNLYQHYYGVQAAMNRGGDVWKAYNRAFRDSTLGAQASDGSFAPNGFPGPGGLVNTNGGSINDKIYRQCLATLMLEVYYRFLPGTGE
;
A
#
# COMPACT_ATOMS: atom_id res chain seq x y z
N GLN A 1 19.73 14.59 -29.79
CA GLN A 1 18.39 15.08 -29.45
C GLN A 1 18.30 15.03 -27.94
N GLN A 2 18.23 16.21 -27.31
CA GLN A 2 18.04 16.33 -25.87
C GLN A 2 16.59 15.95 -25.53
N VAL A 3 16.42 14.92 -24.72
CA VAL A 3 15.14 14.59 -24.11
C VAL A 3 14.82 15.67 -23.07
N LYS A 4 13.77 16.42 -23.29
CA LYS A 4 13.26 17.39 -22.32
C LYS A 4 12.70 16.62 -21.12
N VAL A 5 13.46 16.62 -20.04
CA VAL A 5 13.00 16.16 -18.73
C VAL A 5 11.97 17.17 -18.24
N ILE A 6 10.71 16.75 -18.12
CA ILE A 6 9.69 17.53 -17.44
C ILE A 6 9.80 17.20 -15.95
N ALA A 7 10.78 17.84 -15.29
CA ALA A 7 10.84 17.88 -13.85
C ALA A 7 10.13 19.16 -13.40
N SER A 8 8.97 19.03 -12.78
CA SER A 8 8.31 20.15 -12.12
C SER A 8 8.60 20.08 -10.63
N SER A 9 9.67 20.69 -10.20
CA SER A 9 9.92 21.04 -8.81
C SER A 9 10.13 22.55 -8.67
N THR A 10 9.12 23.33 -9.03
CA THR A 10 9.06 24.71 -8.60
C THR A 10 8.36 24.74 -7.24
N PRO A 11 8.92 25.39 -6.21
CA PRO A 11 8.17 25.64 -4.98
C PRO A 11 7.07 26.62 -5.35
N LEU A 12 5.85 26.11 -5.46
CA LEU A 12 4.67 26.90 -5.68
C LEU A 12 4.34 27.67 -4.41
N HIS A 13 4.84 28.90 -4.31
CA HIS A 13 4.16 29.95 -3.55
C HIS A 13 2.97 30.41 -4.40
N ILE A 14 1.94 29.60 -4.51
CA ILE A 14 0.65 30.06 -4.97
C ILE A 14 -0.11 30.48 -3.72
N ALA A 15 -0.21 31.78 -3.52
CA ALA A 15 -1.30 32.33 -2.73
C ALA A 15 -2.57 32.12 -3.54
N VAL A 16 -3.18 30.96 -3.39
CA VAL A 16 -4.56 30.74 -3.86
C VAL A 16 -5.46 31.46 -2.86
N PRO A 17 -6.34 32.40 -3.29
CA PRO A 17 -7.36 32.92 -2.41
C PRO A 17 -8.16 31.75 -1.87
N ILE A 18 -8.24 31.61 -0.55
CA ILE A 18 -9.10 30.59 0.09
C ILE A 18 -10.52 31.01 -0.24
N PRO A 19 -11.31 30.27 -1.02
CA PRO A 19 -12.73 30.53 -1.12
C PRO A 19 -13.33 30.28 0.26
N ASP A 20 -14.20 31.19 0.68
CA ASP A 20 -14.99 31.05 1.89
C ASP A 20 -15.79 29.74 1.83
N LEU A 21 -15.38 28.73 2.59
CA LEU A 21 -15.93 27.38 2.57
C LEU A 21 -17.21 27.24 3.42
N GLU A 22 -17.95 28.32 3.65
CA GLU A 22 -19.25 28.24 4.33
C GLU A 22 -20.45 28.06 3.39
N GLN A 23 -20.26 28.07 2.07
CA GLN A 23 -21.37 27.84 1.13
C GLN A 23 -20.91 26.93 0.01
N ASP A 24 -21.61 25.82 -0.11
CA ASP A 24 -21.62 24.76 -1.12
C ASP A 24 -20.91 23.46 -0.71
N ALA A 25 -21.58 22.70 0.17
CA ALA A 25 -21.45 21.25 0.13
C ALA A 25 -21.95 20.78 -1.26
N PRO A 26 -21.19 19.94 -2.00
CA PRO A 26 -21.67 19.44 -3.29
C PRO A 26 -23.01 18.75 -3.08
N THR A 27 -24.03 19.19 -3.83
CA THR A 27 -25.34 18.57 -3.84
C THR A 27 -25.25 17.14 -4.35
N GLU A 28 -26.14 16.25 -3.91
CA GLU A 28 -26.17 14.82 -4.20
C GLU A 28 -26.10 14.44 -5.69
N GLU A 29 -26.33 15.39 -6.60
CA GLU A 29 -26.32 15.15 -8.05
C GLU A 29 -24.93 14.92 -8.66
N PHE A 30 -23.83 15.20 -7.96
CA PHE A 30 -22.47 15.01 -8.52
C PHE A 30 -21.99 13.56 -8.50
N PHE A 31 -22.70 12.67 -7.81
CA PHE A 31 -22.31 11.27 -7.63
C PHE A 31 -23.22 10.25 -8.33
N THR A 32 -24.21 10.71 -9.10
CA THR A 32 -25.17 9.81 -9.79
C THR A 32 -24.68 9.29 -11.15
N GLY A 33 -23.47 9.63 -11.58
CA GLY A 33 -22.91 9.28 -12.89
C GLY A 33 -21.98 8.07 -12.94
N ILE A 34 -21.72 7.38 -11.82
CA ILE A 34 -20.95 6.13 -11.83
C ILE A 34 -21.93 4.99 -11.51
N GLU A 35 -22.53 4.46 -12.57
CA GLU A 35 -23.19 3.15 -12.50
C GLU A 35 -22.12 2.11 -12.16
N ILE A 36 -22.16 1.60 -10.92
CA ILE A 36 -21.43 0.41 -10.53
C ILE A 36 -22.18 -0.76 -11.20
N GLY A 37 -21.61 -1.28 -12.28
CA GLY A 37 -22.14 -2.45 -12.95
C GLY A 37 -22.29 -3.60 -11.96
N ASP A 38 -23.49 -4.13 -11.83
CA ASP A 38 -23.75 -5.35 -11.08
C ASP A 38 -22.98 -6.51 -11.72
N GLY A 39 -22.09 -7.09 -10.92
CA GLY A 39 -21.62 -8.45 -11.02
C GLY A 39 -21.16 -8.96 -12.40
N ILE A 40 -19.86 -8.90 -12.67
CA ILE A 40 -19.29 -9.84 -13.67
C ILE A 40 -19.10 -11.17 -12.95
N ALA A 41 -19.99 -12.11 -13.23
CA ALA A 41 -19.75 -13.52 -12.99
C ALA A 41 -18.49 -13.93 -13.76
N PHE A 42 -17.59 -14.67 -13.10
CA PHE A 42 -16.46 -15.29 -13.79
C PHE A 42 -17.03 -16.28 -14.82
N ASP A 43 -17.02 -15.87 -16.08
CA ASP A 43 -17.14 -16.78 -17.21
C ASP A 43 -15.72 -17.31 -17.49
N ASP A 44 -15.59 -18.61 -17.69
CA ASP A 44 -14.32 -19.27 -18.02
C ASP A 44 -13.83 -18.96 -19.45
N GLY A 45 -14.42 -17.99 -20.09
CA GLY A 45 -14.05 -17.47 -21.39
C GLY A 45 -13.31 -16.13 -21.28
N GLU A 46 -12.35 -15.94 -22.13
CA GLU A 46 -11.52 -14.76 -22.34
C GLU A 46 -12.23 -13.43 -22.01
N GLY A 47 -12.00 -12.88 -20.80
CA GLY A 47 -12.56 -11.61 -20.39
C GLY A 47 -11.96 -10.45 -21.20
N PRO A 48 -12.72 -9.37 -21.45
CA PRO A 48 -12.28 -8.31 -22.33
C PRO A 48 -11.09 -7.55 -21.77
N GLY A 49 -9.95 -7.65 -22.45
CA GLY A 49 -8.99 -6.56 -22.51
C GLY A 49 -7.98 -6.39 -21.37
N TRP A 50 -7.68 -7.40 -20.56
CA TRP A 50 -6.67 -7.32 -19.49
C TRP A 50 -5.21 -7.43 -19.98
N ASP A 51 -4.97 -7.52 -21.29
CA ASP A 51 -3.65 -7.79 -21.87
C ASP A 51 -2.74 -6.55 -22.02
N LYS A 52 -3.21 -5.36 -21.67
CA LYS A 52 -2.36 -4.16 -21.59
C LYS A 52 -2.39 -3.62 -20.15
N PRO A 53 -1.21 -3.49 -19.49
CA PRO A 53 -1.13 -2.70 -18.27
C PRO A 53 -1.75 -1.32 -18.56
N ASP A 54 -2.67 -0.86 -17.72
CA ASP A 54 -3.21 0.48 -17.86
C ASP A 54 -2.09 1.48 -17.57
N THR A 55 -1.34 1.84 -18.62
CA THR A 55 -0.22 2.79 -18.58
C THR A 55 -0.66 4.16 -18.09
N ASP A 56 -1.95 4.44 -18.18
CA ASP A 56 -2.55 5.72 -17.83
C ASP A 56 -2.60 5.97 -16.30
N VAL A 57 -2.67 4.91 -15.48
CA VAL A 57 -2.75 5.04 -14.01
C VAL A 57 -1.48 5.61 -13.41
N LEU A 58 -0.29 5.14 -13.83
CA LEU A 58 0.97 5.63 -13.30
C LEU A 58 1.30 7.02 -13.80
N SER A 59 1.06 7.31 -15.09
CA SER A 59 1.31 8.62 -15.67
C SER A 59 0.50 9.71 -14.97
N LYS A 60 -0.73 9.42 -14.56
CA LYS A 60 -1.61 10.35 -13.84
C LYS A 60 -1.13 10.68 -12.42
N ARG A 61 -0.34 9.82 -11.78
CA ARG A 61 0.32 10.18 -10.50
C ARG A 61 1.42 11.23 -10.71
N CYS A 62 2.01 11.29 -11.89
CA CYS A 62 3.18 12.09 -12.20
C CYS A 62 2.84 13.53 -12.62
N ASP A 63 1.61 13.77 -13.08
CA ASP A 63 1.15 15.13 -13.37
C ASP A 63 0.60 15.79 -12.10
N LEU A 64 1.18 16.96 -11.74
CA LEU A 64 0.78 17.68 -10.52
C LEU A 64 -0.68 18.14 -10.58
N ASN A 65 -1.17 18.58 -11.74
CA ASN A 65 -2.54 19.06 -11.87
C ASN A 65 -3.53 17.91 -11.72
N ASP A 66 -3.25 16.77 -12.36
CA ASP A 66 -4.04 15.54 -12.20
C ASP A 66 -4.04 15.07 -10.75
N ARG A 67 -2.89 15.11 -10.08
CA ARG A 67 -2.77 14.74 -8.66
C ARG A 67 -3.60 15.65 -7.77
N MET A 68 -3.50 16.97 -7.94
CA MET A 68 -4.28 17.94 -7.19
C MET A 68 -5.78 17.84 -7.45
N LYS A 69 -6.18 17.60 -8.71
CA LYS A 69 -7.54 17.34 -9.09
C LYS A 69 -8.09 16.11 -8.34
N ARG A 70 -7.36 14.98 -8.37
CA ARG A 70 -7.76 13.75 -7.67
C ARG A 70 -7.85 13.91 -6.16
N ILE A 71 -6.91 14.64 -5.56
CA ILE A 71 -6.97 14.97 -4.13
C ILE A 71 -8.30 15.65 -3.83
N THR A 72 -8.65 16.68 -4.58
CA THR A 72 -9.87 17.46 -4.35
C THR A 72 -11.14 16.65 -4.62
N GLU A 73 -11.21 15.97 -5.75
CA GLU A 73 -12.36 15.13 -6.14
C GLU A 73 -12.65 14.01 -5.15
N ASN A 74 -11.61 13.47 -4.52
CA ASN A 74 -11.72 12.41 -3.52
C ASN A 74 -11.80 12.95 -2.07
N GLY A 75 -12.03 14.25 -1.88
CA GLY A 75 -12.26 14.85 -0.55
C GLY A 75 -11.00 15.08 0.26
N GLY A 76 -9.82 15.07 -0.37
CA GLY A 76 -8.58 15.55 0.21
C GLY A 76 -8.47 17.07 0.10
N THR A 77 -7.36 17.64 0.60
CA THR A 77 -7.07 19.06 0.55
C THR A 77 -5.63 19.30 0.10
N PRO A 78 -5.24 20.51 -0.36
CA PRO A 78 -3.85 20.80 -0.73
C PRO A 78 -2.85 20.50 0.38
N GLN A 79 -3.27 20.58 1.63
CA GLN A 79 -2.44 20.23 2.79
C GLN A 79 -2.04 18.75 2.79
N CYS A 80 -2.83 17.87 2.16
CA CYS A 80 -2.44 16.45 2.01
C CYS A 80 -1.18 16.33 1.16
N GLU A 81 -1.12 17.04 0.02
CA GLU A 81 0.07 17.07 -0.85
C GLU A 81 1.27 17.68 -0.14
N GLU A 82 1.09 18.84 0.53
CA GLU A 82 2.17 19.47 1.29
C GLU A 82 2.73 18.55 2.38
N ALA A 83 1.85 17.82 3.07
CA ALA A 83 2.25 16.87 4.10
C ALA A 83 3.02 15.69 3.53
N VAL A 84 2.64 15.17 2.36
CA VAL A 84 3.37 14.13 1.65
C VAL A 84 4.78 14.62 1.29
N VAL A 85 4.91 15.78 0.64
CA VAL A 85 6.21 16.33 0.25
C VAL A 85 7.13 16.54 1.47
N LYS A 86 6.60 17.09 2.57
CA LYS A 86 7.36 17.23 3.83
C LYS A 86 7.81 15.88 4.38
N SER A 87 6.94 14.87 4.28
CA SER A 87 7.25 13.50 4.71
C SER A 87 8.36 12.87 3.88
N LEU A 88 8.33 12.99 2.55
CA LEU A 88 9.37 12.48 1.65
C LEU A 88 10.72 13.15 1.93
N LYS A 89 10.74 14.47 2.16
CA LYS A 89 11.96 15.19 2.58
C LYS A 89 12.50 14.71 3.93
N TRP A 90 11.61 14.38 4.86
CA TRP A 90 12.03 13.79 6.13
C TRP A 90 12.61 12.38 5.91
N LEU A 91 11.95 11.51 5.14
CA LEU A 91 12.44 10.18 4.80
C LEU A 91 13.81 10.22 4.11
N GLN A 92 14.04 11.18 3.19
CA GLN A 92 15.34 11.38 2.53
C GLN A 92 16.47 11.60 3.54
N LYS A 93 16.22 12.42 4.58
CA LYS A 93 17.19 12.68 5.65
C LYS A 93 17.46 11.46 6.54
N GLN A 94 16.55 10.47 6.55
CA GLN A 94 16.70 9.24 7.34
C GLN A 94 17.34 8.09 6.56
N GLN A 95 17.63 8.27 5.27
CA GLN A 95 18.25 7.23 4.46
C GLN A 95 19.68 6.95 4.94
N ASN A 96 19.99 5.68 5.12
CA ASN A 96 21.33 5.22 5.44
C ASN A 96 22.30 5.39 4.25
N LYS A 97 23.60 5.39 4.52
CA LYS A 97 24.62 5.50 3.47
C LYS A 97 24.57 4.38 2.43
N ASP A 98 24.09 3.19 2.84
CA ASP A 98 23.91 2.03 1.95
C ASP A 98 22.63 2.08 1.11
N GLY A 99 21.85 3.14 1.23
CA GLY A 99 20.58 3.34 0.53
C GLY A 99 19.34 2.79 1.23
N SER A 100 19.50 2.07 2.34
CA SER A 100 18.40 1.51 3.11
C SER A 100 17.73 2.50 4.06
N TRP A 101 16.57 2.11 4.60
CA TRP A 101 15.96 2.73 5.77
C TRP A 101 15.83 1.73 6.91
N GLY A 102 15.80 2.24 8.14
CA GLY A 102 15.75 1.44 9.34
C GLY A 102 17.14 1.20 9.94
N GLY A 103 17.20 0.46 11.02
CA GLY A 103 18.44 0.27 11.78
C GLY A 103 18.35 -0.84 12.81
N THR A 104 19.28 -0.79 13.77
CA THR A 104 19.35 -1.75 14.88
C THR A 104 18.34 -1.44 15.99
N PRO A 105 17.74 -2.47 16.61
CA PRO A 105 17.82 -3.89 16.25
C PRO A 105 17.22 -4.16 14.88
N GLN A 106 17.88 -4.95 14.07
CA GLN A 106 17.88 -4.97 12.60
C GLN A 106 16.67 -5.62 11.94
N ASN A 107 15.68 -6.01 12.70
CA ASN A 107 14.53 -6.67 12.14
C ASN A 107 13.80 -5.72 11.18
N TYR A 108 13.43 -6.25 10.01
CA TYR A 108 12.60 -5.58 9.02
C TYR A 108 13.25 -4.39 8.26
N LYS A 109 14.59 -4.32 8.19
CA LYS A 109 15.27 -3.26 7.42
C LYS A 109 14.85 -3.24 5.95
N CYS A 110 14.66 -4.42 5.33
CA CYS A 110 14.19 -4.52 3.96
C CYS A 110 12.72 -4.10 3.82
N ALA A 111 11.87 -4.43 4.81
CA ALA A 111 10.49 -3.95 4.83
C ALA A 111 10.43 -2.43 5.01
N MET A 112 11.25 -1.83 5.90
CA MET A 112 11.33 -0.38 6.07
C MET A 112 11.79 0.31 4.77
N THR A 113 12.79 -0.25 4.09
CA THR A 113 13.27 0.25 2.80
C THR A 113 12.17 0.14 1.73
N GLY A 114 11.47 -0.98 1.68
CA GLY A 114 10.34 -1.18 0.76
C GLY A 114 9.21 -0.19 1.00
N LEU A 115 8.82 0.06 2.25
CA LEU A 115 7.78 1.04 2.59
C LEU A 115 8.19 2.48 2.24
N ALA A 116 9.45 2.85 2.49
CA ALA A 116 9.96 4.16 2.08
C ALA A 116 9.93 4.31 0.57
N LEU A 117 10.39 3.31 -0.18
CA LEU A 117 10.32 3.32 -1.66
C LEU A 117 8.86 3.40 -2.14
N LEU A 118 7.92 2.66 -1.54
CA LEU A 118 6.50 2.76 -1.89
C LEU A 118 5.95 4.17 -1.69
N SER A 119 6.39 4.88 -0.63
CA SER A 119 6.01 6.29 -0.41
C SER A 119 6.54 7.19 -1.54
N TYR A 120 7.79 7.04 -1.96
CA TYR A 120 8.33 7.80 -3.10
C TYR A 120 7.62 7.45 -4.41
N LEU A 121 7.46 6.18 -4.72
CA LEU A 121 6.82 5.72 -5.96
C LEU A 121 5.33 6.10 -6.01
N ALA A 122 4.63 6.11 -4.89
CA ALA A 122 3.24 6.56 -4.82
C ALA A 122 3.10 8.04 -5.22
N HIS A 123 4.09 8.88 -4.88
CA HIS A 123 4.18 10.28 -5.28
C HIS A 123 4.75 10.46 -6.70
N CYS A 124 5.04 9.38 -7.42
CA CYS A 124 5.74 9.37 -8.71
C CYS A 124 7.21 9.80 -8.64
N GLU A 125 7.86 9.65 -7.50
CA GLU A 125 9.29 9.85 -7.42
C GLU A 125 10.02 8.63 -7.96
N THR A 126 10.79 8.82 -9.01
CA THR A 126 11.52 7.78 -9.74
C THR A 126 13.02 8.08 -9.73
N PRO A 127 13.89 7.19 -10.22
CA PRO A 127 15.32 7.48 -10.36
C PRO A 127 15.65 8.72 -11.20
N LEU A 128 14.70 9.24 -11.97
CA LEU A 128 14.85 10.46 -12.78
C LEU A 128 14.34 11.73 -12.08
N SER A 129 13.77 11.62 -10.89
CA SER A 129 13.27 12.78 -10.14
C SER A 129 14.41 13.68 -9.70
N GLU A 130 14.26 14.99 -9.85
CA GLU A 130 15.29 15.99 -9.54
C GLU A 130 15.66 15.95 -8.05
N ASP A 131 14.68 16.01 -7.16
CA ASP A 131 14.90 16.12 -5.71
C ASP A 131 15.19 14.75 -5.06
N PHE A 132 14.57 13.66 -5.55
CA PHE A 132 14.56 12.38 -4.86
C PHE A 132 15.17 11.22 -5.66
N GLY A 133 15.58 11.45 -6.91
CA GLY A 133 16.00 10.37 -7.81
C GLY A 133 17.18 9.56 -7.27
N GLU A 134 18.19 10.21 -6.71
CA GLU A 134 19.31 9.52 -6.08
C GLU A 134 18.88 8.69 -4.87
N THR A 135 17.98 9.22 -4.06
CA THR A 135 17.39 8.53 -2.90
C THR A 135 16.63 7.26 -3.32
N VAL A 136 15.78 7.39 -4.34
CA VAL A 136 15.01 6.26 -4.88
C VAL A 136 15.93 5.20 -5.48
N LEU A 137 16.90 5.62 -6.31
CA LEU A 137 17.85 4.71 -6.93
C LEU A 137 18.68 3.93 -5.90
N LYS A 138 19.18 4.59 -4.87
CA LYS A 138 19.95 3.93 -3.80
C LYS A 138 19.11 2.90 -3.06
N GLY A 139 17.85 3.22 -2.74
CA GLY A 139 16.94 2.29 -2.08
C GLY A 139 16.63 1.05 -2.93
N ILE A 140 16.36 1.25 -4.22
CA ILE A 140 16.15 0.14 -5.17
C ILE A 140 17.42 -0.71 -5.26
N SER A 141 18.58 -0.09 -5.43
CA SER A 141 19.87 -0.80 -5.55
C SER A 141 20.17 -1.65 -4.32
N PHE A 142 19.93 -1.13 -3.12
CA PHE A 142 20.08 -1.88 -1.88
C PHE A 142 19.25 -3.17 -1.87
N LEU A 143 17.96 -3.09 -2.21
CA LEU A 143 17.10 -4.28 -2.25
C LEU A 143 17.46 -5.25 -3.37
N VAL A 144 17.87 -4.73 -4.54
CA VAL A 144 18.32 -5.54 -5.68
C VAL A 144 19.59 -6.31 -5.32
N ASP A 145 20.56 -5.65 -4.69
CA ASP A 145 21.82 -6.28 -4.28
C ASP A 145 21.59 -7.43 -3.29
N LEU A 146 20.67 -7.24 -2.35
CA LEU A 146 20.28 -8.32 -1.42
C LEU A 146 19.54 -9.45 -2.12
N GLY A 147 18.61 -9.15 -3.02
CA GLY A 147 17.89 -10.14 -3.80
C GLY A 147 18.79 -10.94 -4.75
N MET A 148 19.91 -10.39 -5.21
CA MET A 148 20.91 -11.12 -5.96
C MET A 148 21.70 -12.12 -5.08
N LYS A 149 22.00 -11.74 -3.86
CA LYS A 149 22.82 -12.53 -2.90
C LYS A 149 22.01 -13.62 -2.21
N ASN A 150 20.77 -13.33 -1.84
CA ASN A 150 19.94 -14.17 -0.99
C ASN A 150 18.73 -14.76 -1.75
N PRO A 151 18.21 -15.92 -1.34
CA PRO A 151 16.96 -16.48 -1.89
C PRO A 151 15.72 -15.67 -1.48
N VAL A 152 15.82 -14.86 -0.42
CA VAL A 152 14.81 -13.92 0.07
C VAL A 152 15.45 -12.55 0.22
N ILE A 153 14.67 -11.50 0.01
CA ILE A 153 15.13 -10.12 0.20
C ILE A 153 15.07 -9.81 1.70
N SER A 154 16.13 -10.12 2.40
CA SER A 154 16.33 -9.81 3.81
C SER A 154 17.82 -9.84 4.15
N GLU A 155 18.28 -8.97 5.06
CA GLU A 155 19.61 -9.05 5.66
C GLU A 155 19.72 -10.21 6.66
N GLN A 156 18.59 -10.72 7.15
CA GLN A 156 18.51 -11.79 8.13
C GLN A 156 17.64 -12.95 7.62
N PRO A 157 18.16 -13.83 6.74
CA PRO A 157 17.40 -14.93 6.17
C PRO A 157 16.85 -15.93 7.20
N ALA A 158 17.36 -15.93 8.42
CA ALA A 158 16.88 -16.75 9.52
C ALA A 158 15.84 -16.07 10.42
N LEU A 159 15.41 -14.85 10.08
CA LEU A 159 14.37 -14.14 10.83
C LEU A 159 13.08 -14.95 10.85
N LYS A 160 12.46 -15.06 12.03
CA LYS A 160 11.21 -15.80 12.19
C LYS A 160 10.08 -15.24 11.34
N GLU A 161 10.02 -13.92 11.19
CA GLU A 161 9.01 -13.20 10.43
C GLU A 161 9.55 -12.66 9.08
N ILE A 162 10.42 -13.42 8.41
CA ILE A 162 11.10 -13.04 7.17
C ILE A 162 10.14 -12.70 6.02
N CYS A 163 8.90 -13.21 6.10
CA CYS A 163 7.87 -12.95 5.10
C CYS A 163 7.57 -11.45 4.95
N TYR A 164 7.62 -10.67 6.03
CA TYR A 164 7.40 -9.23 5.96
C TYR A 164 8.50 -8.52 5.15
N ASP A 165 9.77 -8.80 5.48
CA ASP A 165 10.90 -8.21 4.75
C ASP A 165 10.78 -8.49 3.25
N HIS A 166 10.58 -9.75 2.92
CA HIS A 166 10.54 -10.18 1.53
C HIS A 166 9.31 -9.65 0.78
N ALA A 167 8.12 -9.77 1.35
CA ALA A 167 6.88 -9.37 0.67
C ALA A 167 6.82 -7.86 0.43
N VAL A 168 7.17 -7.03 1.43
CA VAL A 168 7.15 -5.57 1.30
C VAL A 168 8.22 -5.08 0.33
N ALA A 169 9.45 -5.65 0.41
CA ALA A 169 10.51 -5.33 -0.54
C ALA A 169 10.14 -5.74 -1.98
N THR A 170 9.54 -6.93 -2.16
CA THR A 170 9.06 -7.40 -3.47
C THR A 170 7.99 -6.46 -4.03
N TYR A 171 7.03 -6.04 -3.20
CA TYR A 171 6.01 -5.07 -3.61
C TYR A 171 6.65 -3.77 -4.14
N ALA A 172 7.57 -3.19 -3.40
CA ALA A 172 8.25 -1.96 -3.81
C ALA A 172 9.06 -2.14 -5.11
N LEU A 173 9.78 -3.26 -5.24
CA LEU A 173 10.55 -3.54 -6.46
C LEU A 173 9.65 -3.81 -7.68
N CYS A 174 8.48 -4.43 -7.50
CA CYS A 174 7.49 -4.58 -8.58
C CYS A 174 6.95 -3.23 -9.06
N GLU A 175 6.61 -2.31 -8.14
CA GLU A 175 6.22 -0.95 -8.53
C GLU A 175 7.37 -0.21 -9.22
N ALA A 176 8.60 -0.28 -8.70
CA ALA A 176 9.77 0.34 -9.31
C ALA A 176 10.03 -0.19 -10.73
N TYR A 177 9.96 -1.50 -10.93
CA TYR A 177 10.09 -2.13 -12.24
C TYR A 177 9.02 -1.63 -13.21
N THR A 178 7.77 -1.52 -12.74
CA THR A 178 6.65 -1.04 -13.54
C THR A 178 6.88 0.40 -14.00
N PHE A 179 7.32 1.29 -13.10
CA PHE A 179 7.69 2.66 -13.44
C PHE A 179 8.83 2.72 -14.45
N CYS A 180 9.91 1.95 -14.25
CA CYS A 180 11.02 1.92 -15.19
C CYS A 180 10.56 1.51 -16.59
N LYS A 181 9.66 0.52 -16.67
CA LYS A 181 9.18 0.00 -17.93
C LYS A 181 8.19 0.93 -18.65
N GLN A 182 7.30 1.60 -17.91
CA GLN A 182 6.25 2.45 -18.48
C GLN A 182 6.73 3.87 -18.81
N MET A 183 7.75 4.35 -18.14
CA MET A 183 8.29 5.71 -18.31
C MET A 183 9.62 5.72 -19.08
N ASP A 184 10.00 4.60 -19.72
CA ASP A 184 11.26 4.44 -20.44
C ASP A 184 12.50 4.86 -19.62
N ILE A 185 12.43 4.62 -18.29
CA ILE A 185 13.57 4.87 -17.40
C ILE A 185 14.65 3.85 -17.71
N PRO A 186 15.92 4.26 -17.81
CA PRO A 186 17.03 3.34 -18.04
C PRO A 186 16.99 2.16 -17.07
N SER A 187 17.15 0.94 -17.59
CA SER A 187 17.05 -0.27 -16.81
C SER A 187 18.05 -0.28 -15.64
N ILE A 188 17.53 -0.52 -14.43
CA ILE A 188 18.38 -0.73 -13.27
C ILE A 188 18.91 -2.15 -13.34
N ALA A 189 20.26 -2.28 -13.25
CA ALA A 189 20.94 -3.57 -13.37
C ALA A 189 20.33 -4.62 -12.42
N ASN A 190 20.01 -5.79 -12.94
CA ASN A 190 19.41 -6.94 -12.22
C ASN A 190 18.02 -6.72 -11.62
N LEU A 191 17.35 -5.58 -11.76
CA LEU A 191 16.04 -5.33 -11.17
C LEU A 191 15.02 -6.37 -11.64
N GLU A 192 14.86 -6.58 -12.94
CA GLU A 192 13.92 -7.57 -13.49
C GLU A 192 14.21 -8.98 -12.98
N LYS A 193 15.50 -9.39 -13.00
CA LYS A 193 15.91 -10.71 -12.51
C LYS A 193 15.55 -10.91 -11.04
N VAL A 194 15.77 -9.90 -10.19
CA VAL A 194 15.45 -9.97 -8.76
C VAL A 194 13.94 -9.99 -8.54
N VAL A 195 13.18 -9.17 -9.28
CA VAL A 195 11.72 -9.15 -9.20
C VAL A 195 11.13 -10.53 -9.55
N ILE A 196 11.54 -11.13 -10.66
CA ILE A 196 11.08 -12.48 -11.04
C ILE A 196 11.40 -13.49 -9.94
N LYS A 197 12.65 -13.51 -9.46
CA LYS A 197 13.10 -14.42 -8.38
C LYS A 197 12.31 -14.20 -7.08
N ALA A 198 12.01 -12.96 -6.75
CA ALA A 198 11.26 -12.62 -5.53
C ALA A 198 9.79 -13.04 -5.63
N VAL A 199 9.16 -12.83 -6.79
CA VAL A 199 7.79 -13.29 -7.07
C VAL A 199 7.73 -14.83 -7.07
N ASP A 200 8.69 -15.52 -7.71
CA ASP A 200 8.80 -16.98 -7.68
C ASP A 200 8.87 -17.48 -6.23
N LYS A 201 9.63 -16.81 -5.36
CA LYS A 201 9.72 -17.19 -3.94
C LYS A 201 8.37 -17.07 -3.22
N ILE A 202 7.58 -16.03 -3.50
CA ILE A 202 6.23 -15.90 -2.94
C ILE A 202 5.33 -17.04 -3.44
N LEU A 203 5.36 -17.34 -4.74
CA LEU A 203 4.54 -18.39 -5.34
C LEU A 203 4.89 -19.79 -4.80
N ASP A 204 6.19 -20.11 -4.71
CA ASP A 204 6.68 -21.41 -4.21
C ASP A 204 6.32 -21.63 -2.72
N ASN A 205 6.03 -20.58 -1.97
CA ASN A 205 5.78 -20.67 -0.52
C ASN A 205 4.34 -20.35 -0.12
N GLN A 206 3.41 -20.35 -1.08
CA GLN A 206 1.99 -20.32 -0.76
C GLN A 206 1.54 -21.67 -0.20
N ASN A 207 0.89 -21.65 0.95
CA ASN A 207 0.37 -22.86 1.58
C ASN A 207 -0.86 -23.42 0.86
N VAL A 208 -1.19 -24.66 1.12
CA VAL A 208 -2.35 -25.35 0.52
C VAL A 208 -3.69 -24.71 0.86
N ASP A 209 -3.79 -24.01 2.00
CA ASP A 209 -4.96 -23.23 2.42
C ASP A 209 -5.10 -21.90 1.65
N GLY A 210 -4.05 -21.48 0.92
CA GLY A 210 -4.00 -20.25 0.12
C GLY A 210 -3.32 -19.08 0.81
N GLY A 211 -2.97 -19.18 2.09
CA GLY A 211 -2.25 -18.16 2.85
C GLY A 211 -0.73 -18.33 2.85
N TRP A 212 -0.03 -17.46 3.56
CA TRP A 212 1.42 -17.53 3.81
C TRP A 212 1.71 -17.53 5.30
N ALA A 213 2.76 -18.26 5.68
CA ALA A 213 3.31 -18.28 7.03
C ALA A 213 4.41 -17.23 7.19
N TYR A 214 4.65 -16.75 8.41
CA TYR A 214 5.65 -15.73 8.75
C TYR A 214 7.07 -16.06 8.24
N ASN A 215 7.44 -17.32 8.22
CA ASN A 215 8.78 -17.80 7.81
C ASN A 215 8.77 -18.51 6.45
N TYR A 216 7.72 -18.36 5.67
CA TYR A 216 7.53 -19.09 4.41
C TYR A 216 7.54 -20.63 4.57
N ASN A 217 7.13 -21.12 5.72
CA ASN A 217 6.98 -22.56 5.94
C ASN A 217 5.73 -23.08 5.23
N THR A 218 5.90 -24.13 4.42
CA THR A 218 4.82 -24.79 3.67
C THR A 218 4.54 -26.21 4.17
N LYS A 219 5.11 -26.62 5.29
CA LYS A 219 4.86 -27.95 5.87
C LYS A 219 3.42 -28.04 6.35
N ALA A 220 2.87 -29.26 6.39
CA ALA A 220 1.54 -29.51 6.94
C ALA A 220 1.41 -28.93 8.36
N GLY A 221 0.34 -28.16 8.60
CA GLY A 221 0.11 -27.44 9.86
C GLY A 221 0.93 -26.17 10.02
N ALA A 222 1.51 -25.63 8.94
CA ALA A 222 2.14 -24.32 8.98
C ALA A 222 1.15 -23.24 9.44
N HIS A 223 1.63 -22.34 10.27
CA HIS A 223 0.84 -21.22 10.79
C HIS A 223 0.75 -20.11 9.74
N THR A 224 -0.25 -20.19 8.88
CA THR A 224 -0.61 -19.12 7.95
C THR A 224 -1.30 -17.98 8.69
N ASP A 225 -1.11 -16.76 8.21
CA ASP A 225 -1.61 -15.56 8.88
C ASP A 225 -2.10 -14.52 7.87
N LEU A 226 -3.28 -13.96 8.11
CA LEU A 226 -3.90 -12.98 7.22
C LEU A 226 -3.07 -11.70 7.09
N SER A 227 -2.34 -11.29 8.13
CA SER A 227 -1.52 -10.09 8.08
C SER A 227 -0.35 -10.22 7.10
N VAL A 228 0.35 -11.35 7.07
CA VAL A 228 1.40 -11.60 6.07
C VAL A 228 0.82 -11.94 4.71
N THR A 229 -0.34 -12.59 4.66
CA THR A 229 -1.05 -12.87 3.41
C THR A 229 -1.39 -11.57 2.69
N GLY A 230 -1.85 -10.54 3.40
CA GLY A 230 -2.14 -9.23 2.82
C GLY A 230 -0.94 -8.57 2.12
N TRP A 231 0.26 -8.67 2.68
CA TRP A 231 1.48 -8.14 2.04
C TRP A 231 1.87 -8.95 0.79
N ASN A 232 1.75 -10.28 0.84
CA ASN A 232 2.03 -11.12 -0.33
C ASN A 232 1.03 -10.89 -1.46
N VAL A 233 -0.26 -10.67 -1.13
CA VAL A 233 -1.29 -10.30 -2.13
C VAL A 233 -0.95 -8.97 -2.79
N GLN A 234 -0.54 -7.93 -2.02
CA GLN A 234 -0.13 -6.64 -2.58
C GLN A 234 1.09 -6.80 -3.50
N ALA A 235 2.08 -7.58 -3.10
CA ALA A 235 3.27 -7.85 -3.92
C ALA A 235 2.91 -8.58 -5.23
N LEU A 236 2.08 -9.62 -5.16
CA LEU A 236 1.62 -10.35 -6.34
C LEU A 236 0.75 -9.48 -7.25
N LYS A 237 -0.11 -8.63 -6.68
CA LYS A 237 -0.93 -7.71 -7.47
C LYS A 237 -0.09 -6.66 -8.20
N ALA A 238 0.95 -6.12 -7.54
CA ALA A 238 1.91 -5.22 -8.17
C ALA A 238 2.70 -5.93 -9.29
N ALA A 239 3.08 -7.18 -9.07
CA ALA A 239 3.76 -8.00 -10.09
C ALA A 239 2.85 -8.28 -11.30
N GLU A 240 1.58 -8.61 -11.08
CA GLU A 240 0.58 -8.78 -12.15
C GLU A 240 0.44 -7.49 -12.96
N HIS A 241 0.27 -6.37 -12.28
CA HIS A 241 0.11 -5.05 -12.92
C HIS A 241 1.35 -4.65 -13.73
N GLY A 242 2.55 -4.95 -13.24
CA GLY A 242 3.81 -4.72 -13.97
C GLY A 242 4.06 -5.68 -15.12
N GLY A 243 3.19 -6.66 -15.34
CA GLY A 243 3.34 -7.67 -16.38
C GLY A 243 4.53 -8.60 -16.12
N ILE A 244 4.89 -8.83 -14.84
CA ILE A 244 5.94 -9.75 -14.43
C ILE A 244 5.54 -11.17 -14.81
N LYS A 245 6.46 -11.88 -15.48
CA LYS A 245 6.28 -13.29 -15.85
C LYS A 245 7.16 -14.16 -14.96
N PRO A 246 6.61 -14.71 -13.86
CA PRO A 246 7.38 -15.58 -12.98
C PRO A 246 7.77 -16.88 -13.69
N SER A 247 8.84 -17.51 -13.21
CA SER A 247 9.29 -18.83 -13.69
C SER A 247 8.57 -19.97 -12.97
N ARG A 248 7.91 -19.69 -11.87
CA ARG A 248 7.23 -20.63 -10.99
C ARG A 248 5.75 -20.26 -10.83
N GLY A 249 4.86 -21.08 -11.33
CA GLY A 249 3.44 -20.92 -11.16
C GLY A 249 2.84 -19.70 -11.85
N GLU A 250 1.59 -19.42 -11.55
CA GLU A 250 0.83 -18.32 -12.11
C GLU A 250 0.32 -17.39 -11.01
N ILE A 251 0.57 -16.10 -11.16
CA ILE A 251 0.15 -15.06 -10.18
C ILE A 251 -1.36 -15.12 -9.95
N ARG A 252 -2.15 -15.18 -11.02
CA ARG A 252 -3.63 -15.23 -10.90
C ARG A 252 -4.12 -16.46 -10.14
N ALA A 253 -3.48 -17.63 -10.33
CA ALA A 253 -3.83 -18.83 -9.58
C ALA A 253 -3.54 -18.66 -8.08
N ALA A 254 -2.41 -18.04 -7.73
CA ALA A 254 -2.06 -17.74 -6.35
C ALA A 254 -3.02 -16.72 -5.71
N LEU A 255 -3.40 -15.65 -6.44
CA LEU A 255 -4.38 -14.67 -5.98
C LEU A 255 -5.76 -15.30 -5.74
N ARG A 256 -6.24 -16.20 -6.62
CA ARG A 256 -7.49 -16.96 -6.40
C ARG A 256 -7.44 -17.79 -5.11
N LYS A 257 -6.33 -18.48 -4.84
CA LYS A 257 -6.16 -19.24 -3.58
C LYS A 257 -6.14 -18.31 -2.37
N ALA A 258 -5.47 -17.15 -2.47
CA ALA A 258 -5.45 -16.15 -1.41
C ALA A 258 -6.86 -15.60 -1.11
N ALA A 259 -7.70 -15.37 -2.13
CA ALA A 259 -9.10 -14.98 -1.93
C ALA A 259 -9.88 -16.05 -1.14
N MET A 260 -9.66 -17.33 -1.44
CA MET A 260 -10.28 -18.43 -0.68
C MET A 260 -9.82 -18.42 0.78
N TYR A 261 -8.54 -18.21 1.03
CA TYR A 261 -8.00 -18.09 2.39
C TYR A 261 -8.64 -16.90 3.13
N CYS A 262 -8.72 -15.72 2.51
CA CYS A 262 -9.36 -14.54 3.12
C CYS A 262 -10.81 -14.82 3.50
N ARG A 263 -11.58 -15.55 2.67
CA ARG A 263 -12.96 -15.95 3.03
C ARG A 263 -13.02 -16.86 4.24
N LYS A 264 -12.07 -17.77 4.39
CA LYS A 264 -12.01 -18.70 5.52
C LYS A 264 -11.58 -18.04 6.84
N THR A 265 -10.87 -16.90 6.78
CA THR A 265 -10.51 -16.11 7.95
C THR A 265 -11.62 -15.13 8.36
N ALA A 266 -12.65 -14.93 7.54
CA ALA A 266 -13.74 -14.01 7.80
C ALA A 266 -14.72 -14.58 8.83
N LEU A 267 -15.28 -13.69 9.67
CA LEU A 267 -16.28 -13.97 10.67
C LEU A 267 -17.66 -13.46 10.23
N PRO A 268 -18.75 -14.01 10.78
CA PRO A 268 -20.12 -13.69 10.34
C PRO A 268 -20.49 -12.19 10.43
N ASP A 269 -19.89 -11.47 11.37
CA ASP A 269 -20.13 -10.05 11.66
C ASP A 269 -19.28 -9.06 10.84
N GLY A 270 -18.52 -9.57 9.86
CA GLY A 270 -17.65 -8.78 9.00
C GLY A 270 -16.24 -8.52 9.56
N LEU A 271 -15.94 -9.06 10.73
CA LEU A 271 -14.57 -9.09 11.26
C LEU A 271 -13.77 -10.22 10.62
N PHE A 272 -12.45 -10.19 10.85
CA PHE A 272 -11.53 -11.22 10.37
C PHE A 272 -10.69 -11.74 11.53
N SER A 273 -10.25 -12.99 11.42
CA SER A 273 -9.27 -13.61 12.31
C SER A 273 -7.89 -13.69 11.64
N TYR A 274 -6.86 -13.98 12.41
CA TYR A 274 -5.52 -14.21 11.85
C TYR A 274 -5.45 -15.44 10.96
N GLN A 275 -6.19 -16.50 11.32
CA GLN A 275 -6.07 -17.82 10.73
C GLN A 275 -7.41 -18.37 10.23
N GLU A 276 -7.34 -19.33 9.31
CA GLU A 276 -8.49 -20.15 8.93
C GLU A 276 -9.16 -20.76 10.16
N ASN A 277 -10.48 -20.65 10.24
CA ASN A 277 -11.30 -21.11 11.37
C ASN A 277 -10.94 -20.47 12.73
N GLY A 278 -10.17 -19.38 12.72
CA GLY A 278 -9.91 -18.59 13.93
C GLY A 278 -11.19 -18.00 14.49
N ARG A 279 -11.31 -17.94 15.81
CA ARG A 279 -12.49 -17.40 16.51
C ARG A 279 -12.25 -16.03 17.13
N GLU A 280 -11.02 -15.56 17.08
CA GLU A 280 -10.67 -14.26 17.66
C GLU A 280 -10.87 -13.13 16.64
N PRO A 281 -11.92 -12.30 16.83
CA PRO A 281 -12.18 -11.18 15.94
C PRO A 281 -11.10 -10.11 16.09
N ARG A 282 -10.62 -9.60 14.95
CA ARG A 282 -9.58 -8.56 14.89
C ARG A 282 -10.03 -7.42 13.99
N ALA A 283 -10.40 -6.30 14.58
CA ALA A 283 -10.74 -5.08 13.85
C ALA A 283 -9.59 -4.62 12.91
N SER A 284 -8.34 -4.81 13.35
CA SER A 284 -7.15 -4.45 12.58
C SER A 284 -6.97 -5.26 11.29
N LEU A 285 -7.64 -6.40 11.16
CA LEU A 285 -7.56 -7.27 9.98
C LEU A 285 -8.72 -7.07 8.99
N VAL A 286 -9.73 -6.27 9.33
CA VAL A 286 -10.87 -6.03 8.42
C VAL A 286 -10.39 -5.38 7.11
N GLY A 287 -9.61 -4.30 7.21
CA GLY A 287 -9.01 -3.66 6.04
C GLY A 287 -8.12 -4.60 5.24
N VAL A 288 -7.33 -5.45 5.93
CA VAL A 288 -6.45 -6.45 5.27
C VAL A 288 -7.27 -7.45 4.47
N GLY A 289 -8.29 -8.06 5.08
CA GLY A 289 -9.14 -9.05 4.42
C GLY A 289 -9.92 -8.47 3.25
N VAL A 290 -10.54 -7.31 3.44
CA VAL A 290 -11.32 -6.62 2.38
C VAL A 290 -10.42 -6.22 1.23
N LEU A 291 -9.29 -5.53 1.49
CA LEU A 291 -8.37 -5.11 0.44
C LEU A 291 -7.80 -6.31 -0.33
N SER A 292 -7.45 -7.38 0.38
CA SER A 292 -6.96 -8.60 -0.27
C SER A 292 -8.02 -9.22 -1.19
N LEU A 293 -9.28 -9.27 -0.77
CA LEU A 293 -10.37 -9.72 -1.62
C LEU A 293 -10.56 -8.82 -2.85
N GLN A 294 -10.52 -7.51 -2.69
CA GLN A 294 -10.59 -6.54 -3.79
C GLN A 294 -9.46 -6.76 -4.80
N MET A 295 -8.21 -6.85 -4.32
CA MET A 295 -7.04 -7.09 -5.17
C MET A 295 -7.06 -8.44 -5.89
N CYS A 296 -7.77 -9.42 -5.33
CA CYS A 296 -7.98 -10.74 -5.93
C CYS A 296 -9.21 -10.81 -6.87
N GLY A 297 -9.86 -9.67 -7.19
CA GLY A 297 -11.05 -9.63 -8.04
C GLY A 297 -12.32 -10.14 -7.35
N SER A 298 -12.36 -10.11 -6.03
CA SER A 298 -13.49 -10.58 -5.22
C SER A 298 -14.06 -9.47 -4.32
N GLY A 299 -13.89 -8.21 -4.70
CA GLY A 299 -14.33 -7.05 -3.92
C GLY A 299 -15.84 -6.91 -3.77
N SER A 300 -16.60 -7.49 -4.70
CA SER A 300 -18.08 -7.48 -4.69
C SER A 300 -18.70 -8.68 -3.96
N ASP A 301 -17.91 -9.62 -3.45
CA ASP A 301 -18.48 -10.79 -2.78
C ASP A 301 -19.10 -10.45 -1.39
N SER A 302 -19.88 -11.39 -0.85
CA SER A 302 -20.58 -11.18 0.42
C SER A 302 -19.63 -10.98 1.60
N THR A 303 -18.43 -11.56 1.57
CA THR A 303 -17.41 -11.42 2.62
C THR A 303 -16.83 -10.02 2.61
N ALA A 304 -16.44 -9.53 1.43
CA ALA A 304 -15.93 -8.17 1.27
C ALA A 304 -17.00 -7.13 1.67
N ARG A 305 -18.26 -7.31 1.23
CA ARG A 305 -19.37 -6.42 1.60
C ARG A 305 -19.59 -6.35 3.11
N LYS A 306 -19.61 -7.48 3.81
CA LYS A 306 -19.75 -7.50 5.28
C LYS A 306 -18.60 -6.76 5.98
N GLY A 307 -17.35 -6.92 5.50
CA GLY A 307 -16.22 -6.19 6.02
C GLY A 307 -16.35 -4.67 5.80
N LEU A 308 -16.78 -4.25 4.61
CA LEU A 308 -17.04 -2.84 4.29
C LEU A 308 -18.20 -2.26 5.13
N ASP A 309 -19.27 -3.02 5.34
CA ASP A 309 -20.39 -2.63 6.22
C ASP A 309 -19.91 -2.48 7.67
N TRP A 310 -19.03 -3.39 8.12
CA TRP A 310 -18.42 -3.28 9.44
C TRP A 310 -17.57 -2.01 9.53
N MET A 311 -16.74 -1.73 8.51
CA MET A 311 -15.93 -0.51 8.45
C MET A 311 -16.84 0.72 8.54
N LEU A 312 -17.88 0.80 7.73
CA LEU A 312 -18.82 1.94 7.72
C LEU A 312 -19.46 2.16 9.08
N LYS A 313 -19.95 1.10 9.71
CA LYS A 313 -20.60 1.18 11.04
C LYS A 313 -19.64 1.63 12.16
N ASN A 314 -18.34 1.31 12.03
CA ASN A 314 -17.35 1.56 13.07
C ASN A 314 -16.49 2.81 12.81
N THR A 315 -16.64 3.49 11.66
CA THR A 315 -15.99 4.78 11.41
C THR A 315 -16.66 5.98 12.10
N ASN A 316 -17.75 5.76 12.85
CA ASN A 316 -18.35 6.78 13.72
C ASN A 316 -17.41 7.24 14.85
N GLN A 317 -16.39 6.44 15.18
CA GLN A 317 -15.28 6.87 16.02
C GLN A 317 -14.18 7.36 15.08
N PRO A 318 -13.90 8.66 14.98
CA PRO A 318 -12.85 9.16 14.09
C PRO A 318 -11.51 8.56 14.51
N PHE A 319 -10.64 8.30 13.52
CA PHE A 319 -9.26 7.99 13.77
C PHE A 319 -8.67 9.08 14.67
N ASN A 320 -8.21 8.69 15.83
CA ASN A 320 -7.62 9.61 16.78
C ASN A 320 -6.15 9.25 17.00
N TRP A 321 -5.27 10.02 16.40
CA TRP A 321 -3.82 9.77 16.46
C TRP A 321 -3.29 9.55 17.86
N LYS A 322 -3.82 10.26 18.86
CA LYS A 322 -3.34 10.26 20.24
C LYS A 322 -4.09 9.27 21.14
N ALA A 323 -5.12 8.61 20.67
CA ALA A 323 -5.91 7.71 21.50
C ALA A 323 -5.10 6.48 21.91
N ASN A 324 -5.15 6.11 23.19
CA ASN A 324 -4.54 4.90 23.71
C ASN A 324 -5.45 3.69 23.52
N ASN A 325 -5.86 3.42 22.29
CA ASN A 325 -6.72 2.30 21.92
C ASN A 325 -6.62 2.01 20.40
N THR A 326 -7.46 1.11 19.91
CA THR A 326 -7.45 0.66 18.51
C THR A 326 -7.79 1.75 17.50
N SER A 327 -8.43 2.88 17.91
CA SER A 327 -8.75 3.97 16.99
C SER A 327 -7.50 4.71 16.46
N SER A 328 -6.33 4.49 17.06
CA SER A 328 -5.04 5.02 16.59
C SER A 328 -4.14 3.98 15.92
N ASN A 329 -4.66 2.78 15.62
CA ASN A 329 -3.87 1.72 14.97
C ASN A 329 -3.58 2.06 13.49
N LEU A 330 -2.38 2.56 13.19
CA LEU A 330 -1.98 2.93 11.83
C LEU A 330 -2.02 1.76 10.84
N TYR A 331 -1.68 0.56 11.26
CA TYR A 331 -1.75 -0.63 10.41
C TYR A 331 -3.20 -0.90 9.96
N GLN A 332 -4.16 -0.82 10.89
CA GLN A 332 -5.59 -0.94 10.57
C GLN A 332 -6.01 0.12 9.55
N HIS A 333 -5.58 1.37 9.76
CA HIS A 333 -5.99 2.48 8.91
C HIS A 333 -5.28 2.48 7.55
N TYR A 334 -4.02 2.04 7.48
CA TYR A 334 -3.30 1.88 6.22
C TYR A 334 -4.05 0.96 5.24
N TYR A 335 -4.52 -0.19 5.70
CA TYR A 335 -5.35 -1.08 4.88
C TYR A 335 -6.76 -0.55 4.69
N GLY A 336 -7.33 0.02 5.75
CA GLY A 336 -8.69 0.54 5.74
C GLY A 336 -8.92 1.67 4.75
N VAL A 337 -8.01 2.64 4.64
CA VAL A 337 -8.14 3.75 3.68
C VAL A 337 -8.11 3.24 2.23
N GLN A 338 -7.25 2.26 1.93
CA GLN A 338 -7.17 1.65 0.60
C GLN A 338 -8.45 0.89 0.25
N ALA A 339 -8.93 0.05 1.18
CA ALA A 339 -10.16 -0.72 1.00
C ALA A 339 -11.39 0.19 0.83
N ALA A 340 -11.45 1.26 1.63
CA ALA A 340 -12.53 2.25 1.54
C ALA A 340 -12.47 3.05 0.22
N MET A 341 -11.28 3.49 -0.20
CA MET A 341 -11.08 4.21 -1.46
C MET A 341 -11.48 3.36 -2.67
N ASN A 342 -11.04 2.09 -2.69
CA ASN A 342 -11.41 1.16 -3.77
C ASN A 342 -12.93 0.93 -3.84
N ARG A 343 -13.62 0.94 -2.69
CA ARG A 343 -15.10 0.82 -2.66
C ARG A 343 -15.80 2.10 -3.10
N GLY A 344 -15.26 3.26 -2.76
CA GLY A 344 -15.90 4.55 -3.01
C GLY A 344 -17.18 4.77 -2.18
N GLY A 345 -18.05 5.67 -2.62
CA GLY A 345 -19.35 5.96 -2.03
C GLY A 345 -19.29 6.36 -0.56
N ASP A 346 -20.29 5.93 0.23
CA ASP A 346 -20.42 6.33 1.64
C ASP A 346 -19.31 5.75 2.53
N VAL A 347 -18.79 4.57 2.20
CA VAL A 347 -17.66 3.97 2.94
C VAL A 347 -16.44 4.87 2.83
N TRP A 348 -16.12 5.33 1.61
CA TRP A 348 -15.01 6.26 1.40
C TRP A 348 -15.25 7.60 2.09
N LYS A 349 -16.43 8.22 1.89
CA LYS A 349 -16.76 9.51 2.51
C LYS A 349 -16.62 9.45 4.04
N ALA A 350 -17.13 8.39 4.68
CA ALA A 350 -17.01 8.20 6.12
C ALA A 350 -15.55 8.03 6.56
N TYR A 351 -14.82 7.18 5.85
CA TYR A 351 -13.43 6.90 6.19
C TYR A 351 -12.51 8.11 5.99
N ASN A 352 -12.71 8.86 4.90
CA ASN A 352 -11.98 10.08 4.61
C ASN A 352 -12.13 11.12 5.72
N ARG A 353 -13.37 11.38 6.16
CA ARG A 353 -13.63 12.28 7.30
C ARG A 353 -12.98 11.79 8.60
N ALA A 354 -12.88 10.47 8.77
CA ALA A 354 -12.33 9.89 9.99
C ALA A 354 -10.80 10.06 10.10
N PHE A 355 -10.05 9.91 8.99
CA PHE A 355 -8.59 9.83 9.09
C PHE A 355 -7.83 11.09 8.68
N ARG A 356 -8.33 11.84 7.68
CA ARG A 356 -7.58 12.92 7.03
C ARG A 356 -7.03 13.96 8.00
N ASP A 357 -7.91 14.61 8.73
CA ASP A 357 -7.52 15.75 9.58
C ASP A 357 -6.70 15.32 10.79
N SER A 358 -6.98 14.14 11.34
CA SER A 358 -6.19 13.57 12.43
C SER A 358 -4.79 13.21 11.98
N THR A 359 -4.62 12.71 10.76
CA THR A 359 -3.30 12.42 10.19
C THR A 359 -2.53 13.70 9.91
N LEU A 360 -3.16 14.70 9.26
CA LEU A 360 -2.54 16.00 9.01
C LEU A 360 -2.11 16.69 10.30
N GLY A 361 -2.96 16.70 11.32
CA GLY A 361 -2.67 17.31 12.62
C GLY A 361 -1.56 16.61 13.43
N ALA A 362 -1.14 15.43 13.02
CA ALA A 362 -0.05 14.70 13.68
C ALA A 362 1.33 15.00 13.10
N GLN A 363 1.42 15.70 11.97
CA GLN A 363 2.69 16.04 11.35
C GLN A 363 3.35 17.24 12.01
N ALA A 364 4.61 17.09 12.39
CA ALA A 364 5.44 18.17 12.90
C ALA A 364 5.99 19.05 11.77
N SER A 365 6.53 20.22 12.14
CA SER A 365 7.08 21.20 11.17
C SER A 365 8.26 20.66 10.35
N ASP A 366 9.02 19.70 10.88
CA ASP A 366 10.12 19.05 10.18
C ASP A 366 9.67 17.94 9.21
N GLY A 367 8.35 17.68 9.12
CA GLY A 367 7.74 16.68 8.27
C GLY A 367 7.58 15.30 8.91
N SER A 368 8.09 15.08 10.12
CA SER A 368 7.91 13.83 10.85
C SER A 368 6.50 13.68 11.40
N PHE A 369 6.01 12.45 11.52
CA PHE A 369 4.79 12.17 12.26
C PHE A 369 5.09 11.82 13.72
N ALA A 370 4.40 12.48 14.63
CA ALA A 370 4.54 12.25 16.06
C ALA A 370 4.20 10.80 16.43
N PRO A 371 4.77 10.24 17.52
CA PRO A 371 4.32 8.96 18.05
C PRO A 371 2.81 8.96 18.25
N ASN A 372 2.12 7.90 17.81
CA ASN A 372 0.68 7.77 18.03
C ASN A 372 0.38 7.08 19.37
N GLY A 373 -0.89 7.09 19.76
CA GLY A 373 -1.29 6.56 21.07
C GLY A 373 -1.50 5.04 21.11
N PHE A 374 -1.41 4.32 19.99
CA PHE A 374 -1.70 2.89 19.94
C PHE A 374 -0.74 2.08 20.84
N PRO A 375 -1.24 1.29 21.80
CA PRO A 375 -0.41 0.71 22.85
C PRO A 375 0.32 -0.57 22.46
N GLY A 376 0.15 -1.06 21.26
CA GLY A 376 0.70 -2.34 20.81
C GLY A 376 1.42 -2.28 19.47
N PRO A 377 1.99 -3.39 19.01
CA PRO A 377 2.54 -3.48 17.67
C PRO A 377 1.40 -3.33 16.64
N GLY A 378 1.60 -2.39 15.72
CA GLY A 378 0.67 -2.13 14.62
C GLY A 378 1.16 -2.80 13.34
N GLY A 379 1.22 -4.12 13.30
CA GLY A 379 1.80 -4.88 12.20
C GLY A 379 3.27 -5.25 12.48
N LEU A 380 4.24 -4.71 11.71
CA LEU A 380 5.65 -5.09 11.81
C LEU A 380 6.33 -4.63 13.11
N VAL A 381 6.12 -3.36 13.47
CA VAL A 381 6.76 -2.72 14.63
C VAL A 381 5.77 -1.79 15.34
N ASN A 382 6.18 -1.19 16.45
CA ASN A 382 5.35 -0.24 17.18
C ASN A 382 5.27 1.12 16.47
N THR A 383 4.08 1.65 16.30
CA THR A 383 3.91 3.00 15.74
C THR A 383 4.01 4.10 16.79
N ASN A 384 3.92 3.77 18.08
CA ASN A 384 4.14 4.70 19.19
C ASN A 384 5.58 4.68 19.73
N GLY A 385 6.43 3.79 19.23
CA GLY A 385 7.81 3.63 19.69
C GLY A 385 8.76 4.73 19.18
N GLY A 386 9.96 4.73 19.76
CA GLY A 386 11.01 5.70 19.47
C GLY A 386 12.21 5.14 18.71
N SER A 387 12.25 3.84 18.42
CA SER A 387 13.31 3.27 17.60
C SER A 387 13.25 3.84 16.18
N ILE A 388 14.37 3.74 15.44
CA ILE A 388 14.39 4.23 14.06
C ILE A 388 13.38 3.46 13.18
N ASN A 389 13.21 2.16 13.41
CA ASN A 389 12.22 1.35 12.68
C ASN A 389 10.79 1.81 12.99
N ASP A 390 10.46 2.10 14.26
CA ASP A 390 9.15 2.62 14.66
C ASP A 390 8.85 3.95 13.95
N LYS A 391 9.85 4.84 13.90
CA LYS A 391 9.72 6.15 13.23
C LYS A 391 9.51 6.01 11.73
N ILE A 392 10.32 5.18 11.04
CA ILE A 392 10.20 4.95 9.60
C ILE A 392 8.86 4.30 9.27
N TYR A 393 8.47 3.26 10.02
CA TYR A 393 7.20 2.57 9.80
C TYR A 393 6.01 3.52 9.91
N ARG A 394 5.93 4.27 11.01
CA ARG A 394 4.90 5.28 11.25
C ARG A 394 4.87 6.33 10.13
N GLN A 395 6.04 6.84 9.75
CA GLN A 395 6.18 7.82 8.68
C GLN A 395 5.61 7.29 7.37
N CYS A 396 6.04 6.12 6.94
CA CYS A 396 5.61 5.53 5.67
C CYS A 396 4.10 5.21 5.66
N LEU A 397 3.56 4.63 6.74
CA LEU A 397 2.13 4.33 6.78
C LEU A 397 1.28 5.60 6.71
N ALA A 398 1.64 6.66 7.45
CA ALA A 398 0.93 7.93 7.43
C ALA A 398 1.01 8.61 6.04
N THR A 399 2.19 8.57 5.42
CA THR A 399 2.40 9.11 4.06
C THR A 399 1.54 8.38 3.05
N LEU A 400 1.61 7.05 3.02
CA LEU A 400 0.82 6.21 2.11
C LEU A 400 -0.70 6.36 2.33
N MET A 401 -1.15 6.65 3.55
CA MET A 401 -2.54 6.98 3.82
C MET A 401 -2.94 8.32 3.18
N LEU A 402 -2.06 9.33 3.19
CA LEU A 402 -2.32 10.62 2.55
C LEU A 402 -2.18 10.57 1.02
N GLU A 403 -1.46 9.60 0.48
CA GLU A 403 -1.29 9.37 -0.96
C GLU A 403 -2.43 8.56 -1.58
N VAL A 404 -3.35 8.04 -0.78
CA VAL A 404 -4.47 7.23 -1.26
C VAL A 404 -5.31 7.90 -2.32
N TYR A 405 -5.44 9.24 -2.28
CA TYR A 405 -6.28 10.04 -3.17
C TYR A 405 -5.91 9.91 -4.66
N TYR A 406 -4.64 9.66 -4.95
CA TYR A 406 -4.11 9.58 -6.32
C TYR A 406 -3.32 8.29 -6.61
N ARG A 407 -2.98 7.53 -5.57
CA ARG A 407 -2.26 6.27 -5.74
C ARG A 407 -3.15 5.18 -6.34
N PHE A 408 -4.41 5.15 -5.94
CA PHE A 408 -5.38 4.18 -6.41
C PHE A 408 -6.50 4.89 -7.18
N LEU A 409 -6.99 4.27 -8.25
CA LEU A 409 -8.20 4.74 -8.91
C LEU A 409 -9.40 4.14 -8.20
N PRO A 410 -10.48 4.94 -7.96
CA PRO A 410 -11.77 4.37 -7.56
C PRO A 410 -12.20 3.34 -8.61
N GLY A 411 -12.64 2.16 -8.17
CA GLY A 411 -13.08 1.10 -9.08
C GLY A 411 -11.97 0.16 -9.60
N THR A 412 -10.70 0.33 -9.22
CA THR A 412 -9.63 -0.62 -9.57
C THR A 412 -9.66 -1.92 -8.74
N GLY A 413 -10.65 -2.06 -7.88
CA GLY A 413 -10.92 -3.27 -7.07
C GLY A 413 -12.01 -4.17 -7.63
N GLU A 414 -12.42 -3.96 -8.90
CA GLU A 414 -13.37 -4.83 -9.62
C GLU A 414 -12.71 -6.13 -10.07
#